data_a3fd8f78b2b4411d442bcbf8442271c8
#
_entry.id   a3fd8f78b2b4411d442bcbf8442271c8
#
_cell.length_a   1.000
_cell.length_b   1.000
_cell.length_c   1.000
_cell.angle_alpha   90.00
_cell.angle_beta   90.00
_cell.angle_gamma   90.00
#
_symmetry.space_group_name_H-M   'P 1'
#
loop_
_entity.id
_entity.type
_entity.pdbx_description
1 polymer ?
#
loop_
_entity_poly.entity_id
_entity_poly.type
_entity_poly.pdbx_seq_one_letter_code
_entity_poly.pdbx_strand_id
1 'polypeptide(L)'
;MLLKLFRSIAIGLIVAGLLLAAMPSLRQFNKLSAPQFDSADETPATYNQAVRRAAPAVVNVYNRGLNSSAHNQLEIRTLGSGVIMDDRGYIITNKHVINDADQIIVALQDGRVFEALLVGSDSLTDLAVLKINATGG
;
A
#
# COMPACT_ATOMS: atom_id res chain seq x y z
N MET A 1 33.07 15.85 31.37
CA MET A 1 32.24 15.70 30.19
C MET A 1 31.68 14.29 30.01
N LEU A 2 32.51 13.30 30.13
CA LEU A 2 32.08 11.90 30.03
C LEU A 2 31.07 11.50 31.14
N LEU A 3 31.26 12.02 32.34
CA LEU A 3 30.35 11.77 33.46
C LEU A 3 28.96 12.31 33.23
N LYS A 4 28.86 13.46 32.57
CA LYS A 4 27.56 14.07 32.23
C LYS A 4 26.85 13.28 31.14
N LEU A 5 27.58 12.74 30.19
CA LEU A 5 27.04 11.88 29.16
C LEU A 5 26.53 10.55 29.74
N PHE A 6 27.29 9.94 30.64
CA PHE A 6 26.86 8.75 31.34
C PHE A 6 25.62 8.96 32.18
N ARG A 7 25.52 10.09 32.85
CA ARG A 7 24.33 10.45 33.62
C ARG A 7 23.11 10.60 32.74
N SER A 8 23.24 11.25 31.59
CA SER A 8 22.14 11.44 30.65
C SER A 8 21.67 10.12 30.05
N ILE A 9 22.60 9.26 29.70
CA ILE A 9 22.29 7.94 29.15
C ILE A 9 21.59 7.08 30.20
N ALA A 10 22.10 7.10 31.45
CA ALA A 10 21.52 6.34 32.54
C ALA A 10 20.11 6.80 32.87
N ILE A 11 19.87 8.12 32.90
CA ILE A 11 18.56 8.68 33.15
C ILE A 11 17.60 8.31 32.00
N GLY A 12 18.05 8.39 30.75
CA GLY A 12 17.26 7.99 29.61
C GLY A 12 16.86 6.51 29.63
N LEU A 13 17.79 5.65 30.01
CA LEU A 13 17.52 4.22 30.13
C LEU A 13 16.55 3.91 31.26
N ILE A 14 16.67 4.61 32.39
CA ILE A 14 15.76 4.44 33.52
C ILE A 14 14.36 4.91 33.12
N VAL A 15 14.23 6.06 32.48
CA VAL A 15 12.95 6.57 32.02
C VAL A 15 12.30 5.66 31.00
N ALA A 16 13.07 5.15 30.06
CA ALA A 16 12.58 4.19 29.07
C ALA A 16 12.13 2.89 29.70
N GLY A 17 12.90 2.40 30.70
CA GLY A 17 12.54 1.20 31.45
C GLY A 17 11.28 1.39 32.29
N LEU A 18 11.14 2.56 32.91
CA LEU A 18 9.96 2.89 33.67
C LEU A 18 8.72 3.01 32.77
N LEU A 19 8.85 3.63 31.61
CA LEU A 19 7.78 3.72 30.64
C LEU A 19 7.35 2.35 30.13
N LEU A 20 8.30 1.47 29.88
CA LEU A 20 7.99 0.11 29.47
C LEU A 20 7.33 -0.70 30.57
N ALA A 21 7.76 -0.48 31.81
CA ALA A 21 7.18 -1.16 32.98
C ALA A 21 5.83 -0.57 33.38
N ALA A 22 5.63 0.74 33.16
CA ALA A 22 4.39 1.41 33.51
C ALA A 22 3.29 1.21 32.48
N MET A 23 3.58 0.59 31.34
CA MET A 23 2.61 0.37 30.28
C MET A 23 2.36 -1.12 29.99
N PRO A 24 2.21 -1.99 30.98
CA PRO A 24 1.76 -3.35 30.69
C PRO A 24 0.34 -3.36 30.13
N SER A 25 -0.45 -2.33 30.45
CA SER A 25 -1.79 -2.18 29.92
C SER A 25 -1.82 -1.92 28.43
N LEU A 26 -0.83 -1.23 27.89
CA LEU A 26 -0.71 -1.03 26.45
C LEU A 26 -0.26 -2.30 25.74
N ARG A 27 0.57 -3.13 26.37
CA ARG A 27 0.90 -4.43 25.84
C ARG A 27 -0.30 -5.37 25.82
N GLN A 28 -1.10 -5.32 26.88
CA GLN A 28 -2.34 -6.08 26.93
C GLN A 28 -3.36 -5.54 25.95
N PHE A 29 -3.38 -4.24 25.75
CA PHE A 29 -4.29 -3.60 24.80
C PHE A 29 -3.90 -3.99 23.36
N ASN A 30 -2.62 -4.01 23.05
CA ASN A 30 -2.15 -4.49 21.75
C ASN A 30 -2.44 -5.98 21.56
N LYS A 31 -2.35 -6.76 22.61
CA LYS A 31 -2.75 -8.15 22.55
C LYS A 31 -4.26 -8.33 22.46
N LEU A 32 -5.01 -7.39 23.04
CA LEU A 32 -6.47 -7.45 23.01
C LEU A 32 -7.03 -6.91 21.68
N SER A 33 -6.34 -5.98 21.04
CA SER A 33 -6.75 -5.52 19.72
C SER A 33 -6.30 -6.47 18.61
N ALA A 34 -5.20 -7.14 18.79
CA ALA A 34 -4.78 -8.22 17.90
C ALA A 34 -5.68 -9.44 17.96
N PRO A 35 -6.30 -9.74 19.09
CA PRO A 35 -7.08 -10.96 19.21
C PRO A 35 -8.39 -10.94 18.53
N GLN A 36 -8.81 -9.86 18.04
CA GLN A 36 -9.98 -9.89 17.19
C GLN A 36 -9.74 -10.80 16.00
N PHE A 37 -8.51 -11.11 15.76
CA PHE A 37 -8.16 -12.14 14.84
C PHE A 37 -7.88 -13.47 15.50
N ASP A 38 -8.14 -13.60 16.63
CA ASP A 38 -8.16 -14.31 17.52
C ASP A 38 -8.04 -15.61 17.62
N SER A 39 -7.62 -16.14 18.14
CA SER A 39 -6.99 -17.34 18.36
C SER A 39 -5.74 -17.38 17.54
N ALA A 40 -4.65 -17.27 18.22
CA ALA A 40 -3.33 -17.31 17.64
C ALA A 40 -3.13 -18.53 16.72
N ASP A 41 -3.92 -19.58 16.93
CA ASP A 41 -3.86 -20.80 16.14
C ASP A 41 -4.56 -20.67 14.80
N GLU A 42 -5.57 -19.83 14.71
CA GLU A 42 -6.33 -19.64 13.48
C GLU A 42 -5.88 -18.43 12.68
N THR A 43 -5.15 -17.50 13.30
CA THR A 43 -4.75 -16.23 12.70
C THR A 43 -3.97 -16.41 11.39
N PRO A 44 -2.95 -17.28 11.29
CA PRO A 44 -2.25 -17.45 10.02
C PRO A 44 -3.14 -17.99 8.91
N ALA A 45 -4.01 -18.93 9.21
CA ALA A 45 -4.91 -19.50 8.22
C ALA A 45 -5.96 -18.49 7.76
N THR A 46 -6.52 -17.73 8.71
CA THR A 46 -7.50 -16.68 8.41
C THR A 46 -6.86 -15.55 7.59
N TYR A 47 -5.66 -15.15 7.96
CA TYR A 47 -4.91 -14.14 7.23
C TYR A 47 -4.62 -14.59 5.81
N ASN A 48 -4.19 -15.84 5.62
CA ASN A 48 -3.92 -16.39 4.29
C ASN A 48 -5.17 -16.45 3.43
N GLN A 49 -6.31 -16.78 4.02
CA GLN A 49 -7.58 -16.77 3.29
C GLN A 49 -7.96 -15.36 2.87
N ALA A 50 -7.79 -14.38 3.75
CA ALA A 50 -8.07 -12.98 3.41
C ALA A 50 -7.17 -12.50 2.28
N VAL A 51 -5.89 -12.82 2.33
CA VAL A 51 -4.95 -12.46 1.26
C VAL A 51 -5.33 -13.14 -0.05
N ARG A 52 -5.68 -14.42 -0.01
CA ARG A 52 -6.07 -15.15 -1.21
C ARG A 52 -7.34 -14.60 -1.85
N ARG A 53 -8.27 -14.12 -1.05
CA ARG A 53 -9.50 -13.50 -1.54
C ARG A 53 -9.26 -12.10 -2.09
N ALA A 54 -8.39 -11.33 -1.44
CA ALA A 54 -8.10 -9.95 -1.82
C ALA A 54 -7.09 -9.84 -2.95
N ALA A 55 -6.11 -10.72 -3.02
CA ALA A 55 -5.03 -10.63 -3.98
C ALA A 55 -5.48 -10.55 -5.44
N PRO A 56 -6.52 -11.30 -5.87
CA PRO A 56 -6.98 -11.18 -7.26
C PRO A 56 -7.52 -9.79 -7.60
N ALA A 57 -7.99 -9.04 -6.60
CA ALA A 57 -8.49 -7.69 -6.81
C ALA A 57 -7.38 -6.64 -6.84
N VAL A 58 -6.19 -6.97 -6.35
CA VAL A 58 -5.06 -6.04 -6.33
C VAL A 58 -4.33 -6.10 -7.66
N VAL A 59 -4.03 -4.93 -8.21
CA VAL A 59 -3.35 -4.82 -9.50
C VAL A 59 -2.14 -3.91 -9.35
N ASN A 60 -1.19 -4.05 -10.26
CA ASN A 60 -0.08 -3.12 -10.39
C ASN A 60 -0.47 -2.04 -11.41
N VAL A 61 -0.16 -0.80 -11.10
CA VAL A 61 -0.46 0.34 -11.96
C VAL A 61 0.85 0.99 -12.37
N TYR A 62 1.08 1.09 -13.67
CA TYR A 62 2.30 1.69 -14.22
C TYR A 62 1.94 2.98 -14.91
N ASN A 63 2.60 4.06 -14.50
CA ASN A 63 2.55 5.34 -15.19
C ASN A 63 3.69 5.38 -16.21
N ARG A 64 3.35 5.41 -17.47
CA ARG A 64 4.33 5.51 -18.55
C ARG A 64 4.26 6.90 -19.16
N GLY A 65 5.40 7.51 -19.32
CA GLY A 65 5.50 8.82 -19.92
C GLY A 65 6.51 8.84 -21.05
N LEU A 66 6.31 9.76 -21.97
CA LEU A 66 7.25 9.98 -23.06
C LEU A 66 8.54 10.59 -22.53
N ASN A 67 9.66 9.97 -22.91
CA ASN A 67 10.96 10.50 -22.60
C ASN A 67 11.52 11.22 -23.83
N SER A 68 11.64 12.53 -23.72
CA SER A 68 12.13 13.35 -24.84
C SER A 68 13.58 13.06 -25.21
N SER A 69 14.36 12.56 -24.28
CA SER A 69 15.75 12.22 -24.54
C SER A 69 15.95 10.84 -25.16
N ALA A 70 14.92 10.02 -25.21
CA ALA A 70 14.98 8.64 -25.70
C ALA A 70 14.11 8.42 -26.94
N HIS A 71 14.08 9.37 -27.86
CA HIS A 71 13.37 9.27 -29.13
C HIS A 71 11.87 8.99 -29.01
N ASN A 72 11.23 9.65 -28.05
CA ASN A 72 9.78 9.55 -27.80
C ASN A 72 9.32 8.14 -27.41
N GLN A 73 10.17 7.37 -26.75
CA GLN A 73 9.78 6.09 -26.18
C GLN A 73 9.08 6.28 -24.85
N LEU A 74 8.07 5.45 -24.64
CA LEU A 74 7.37 5.42 -23.35
C LEU A 74 8.21 4.69 -22.31
N GLU A 75 8.41 5.34 -21.17
CA GLU A 75 9.14 4.77 -20.05
C GLU A 75 8.28 4.79 -18.80
N ILE A 76 8.50 3.82 -17.92
CA ILE A 76 7.81 3.77 -16.64
C ILE A 76 8.36 4.89 -15.75
N ARG A 77 7.49 5.82 -15.37
CA ARG A 77 7.84 6.92 -14.46
C ARG A 77 7.51 6.58 -13.03
N THR A 78 6.38 5.93 -12.81
CA THR A 78 5.90 5.61 -11.48
C THR A 78 5.24 4.25 -11.50
N LEU A 79 5.41 3.53 -10.42
CA LEU A 79 4.78 2.23 -10.19
C LEU A 79 3.97 2.32 -8.90
N GLY A 80 2.75 1.86 -8.94
CA GLY A 80 1.89 1.83 -7.78
C GLY A 80 0.97 0.64 -7.81
N SER A 81 0.02 0.64 -6.91
CA SER A 81 -0.98 -0.42 -6.81
C SER A 81 -2.38 0.16 -6.98
N GLY A 82 -3.30 -0.68 -7.37
CA GLY A 82 -4.70 -0.36 -7.45
C GLY A 82 -5.56 -1.52 -7.01
N VAL A 83 -6.85 -1.28 -6.88
CA VAL A 83 -7.82 -2.30 -6.49
C VAL A 83 -8.97 -2.28 -7.48
N ILE A 84 -9.29 -3.45 -8.02
CA ILE A 84 -10.46 -3.63 -8.87
C ILE A 84 -11.72 -3.53 -8.00
N MET A 85 -12.62 -2.65 -8.38
CA MET A 85 -13.82 -2.36 -7.60
C MET A 85 -14.99 -3.23 -8.02
N ASP A 86 -15.05 -3.61 -9.29
CA ASP A 86 -16.16 -4.41 -9.80
C ASP A 86 -15.75 -5.14 -11.10
N ASP A 87 -16.67 -5.95 -11.60
CA ASP A 87 -16.44 -6.72 -12.82
C ASP A 87 -16.55 -5.88 -14.10
N ARG A 88 -16.93 -4.61 -13.99
CA ARG A 88 -16.93 -3.70 -15.13
C ARG A 88 -15.55 -3.14 -15.43
N GLY A 89 -14.58 -3.37 -14.56
CA GLY A 89 -13.20 -2.95 -14.78
C GLY A 89 -12.81 -1.61 -14.20
N TYR A 90 -13.54 -1.12 -13.21
CA TYR A 90 -13.16 0.09 -12.48
C TYR A 90 -12.11 -0.23 -11.43
N ILE A 91 -11.09 0.61 -11.37
CA ILE A 91 -9.94 0.43 -10.49
C ILE A 91 -9.72 1.73 -9.73
N ILE A 92 -9.49 1.62 -8.42
CA ILE A 92 -9.06 2.75 -7.61
C ILE A 92 -7.56 2.64 -7.38
N THR A 93 -6.87 3.75 -7.61
CA THR A 93 -5.45 3.90 -7.33
C THR A 93 -5.21 5.29 -6.73
N ASN A 94 -3.97 5.62 -6.46
CA ASN A 94 -3.63 6.96 -5.98
C ASN A 94 -3.37 7.90 -7.16
N LYS A 95 -3.83 9.13 -7.02
CA LYS A 95 -3.67 10.13 -8.06
C LYS A 95 -2.21 10.41 -8.38
N HIS A 96 -1.34 10.44 -7.36
CA HIS A 96 0.08 10.70 -7.57
C HIS A 96 0.76 9.60 -8.40
N VAL A 97 0.20 8.41 -8.46
CA VAL A 97 0.73 7.33 -9.28
C VAL A 97 0.52 7.61 -10.76
N ILE A 98 -0.64 8.18 -11.11
CA ILE A 98 -1.01 8.37 -12.51
C ILE A 98 -0.90 9.82 -13.00
N ASN A 99 -0.32 10.71 -12.19
CA ASN A 99 -0.16 12.09 -12.56
C ASN A 99 0.70 12.22 -13.83
N ASP A 100 0.21 13.03 -14.77
CA ASP A 100 0.92 13.34 -16.01
C ASP A 100 1.30 12.11 -16.83
N ALA A 101 0.53 11.04 -16.70
CA ALA A 101 0.77 9.83 -17.47
C ALA A 101 0.36 10.02 -18.93
N ASP A 102 1.24 9.66 -19.83
CA ASP A 102 0.89 9.55 -21.25
C ASP A 102 0.20 8.23 -21.54
N GLN A 103 0.50 7.21 -20.74
CA GLN A 103 -0.15 5.91 -20.82
C GLN A 103 -0.21 5.29 -19.43
N ILE A 104 -1.35 4.73 -19.08
CA ILE A 104 -1.54 4.01 -17.82
C ILE A 104 -1.72 2.52 -18.16
N ILE A 105 -0.89 1.67 -17.57
CA ILE A 105 -0.94 0.23 -17.75
C ILE A 105 -1.32 -0.43 -16.43
N VAL A 106 -2.22 -1.38 -16.49
CA VAL A 106 -2.66 -2.15 -15.33
C VAL A 106 -2.33 -3.61 -15.57
N ALA A 107 -1.59 -4.21 -14.65
CA ALA A 107 -1.24 -5.61 -14.68
C ALA A 107 -1.95 -6.36 -13.57
N LEU A 108 -2.68 -7.38 -13.94
CA LEU A 108 -3.44 -8.22 -13.01
C LEU A 108 -2.54 -9.32 -12.44
N GLN A 109 -2.97 -9.91 -11.34
CA GLN A 109 -2.20 -10.96 -10.66
C GLN A 109 -2.05 -12.23 -11.51
N ASP A 110 -2.98 -12.46 -12.44
CA ASP A 110 -2.90 -13.60 -13.34
C ASP A 110 -2.01 -13.36 -14.55
N GLY A 111 -1.35 -12.22 -14.64
CA GLY A 111 -0.44 -11.89 -15.73
C GLY A 111 -1.06 -11.11 -16.87
N ARG A 112 -2.37 -10.92 -16.89
CA ARG A 112 -3.01 -10.10 -17.92
C ARG A 112 -2.65 -8.63 -17.74
N VAL A 113 -2.48 -7.94 -18.84
CA VAL A 113 -2.07 -6.54 -18.87
C VAL A 113 -3.06 -5.75 -19.74
N PHE A 114 -3.50 -4.62 -19.22
CA PHE A 114 -4.47 -3.77 -19.91
C PHE A 114 -4.01 -2.33 -19.91
N GLU A 115 -4.36 -1.60 -20.95
CA GLU A 115 -4.27 -0.15 -20.92
C GLU A 115 -5.51 0.40 -20.20
N ALA A 116 -5.31 1.37 -19.32
CA ALA A 116 -6.39 1.96 -18.55
C ALA A 116 -6.64 3.40 -18.98
N LEU A 117 -7.89 3.82 -18.83
CA LEU A 117 -8.29 5.22 -19.04
C LEU A 117 -8.61 5.86 -17.69
N LEU A 118 -8.23 7.11 -17.53
CA LEU A 118 -8.55 7.87 -16.35
C LEU A 118 -10.00 8.33 -16.42
N VAL A 119 -10.81 7.90 -15.46
CA VAL A 119 -12.22 8.30 -15.35
C VAL A 119 -12.35 9.59 -14.57
N GLY A 120 -11.61 9.71 -13.46
CA GLY A 120 -11.63 10.88 -12.61
C GLY A 120 -10.61 10.78 -11.51
N SER A 121 -10.35 11.91 -10.86
CA SER A 121 -9.41 11.96 -9.76
C SER A 121 -9.76 13.09 -8.80
N ASP A 122 -9.27 12.96 -7.55
CA ASP A 122 -9.49 13.95 -6.51
C ASP A 122 -8.15 14.25 -5.83
N SER A 123 -7.76 15.52 -5.87
CA SER A 123 -6.50 15.96 -5.26
C SER A 123 -6.53 15.96 -3.74
N LEU A 124 -7.70 16.15 -3.14
CA LEU A 124 -7.82 16.20 -1.69
C LEU A 124 -7.61 14.83 -1.06
N THR A 125 -8.13 13.79 -1.69
CA THR A 125 -8.00 12.42 -1.20
C THR A 125 -6.83 11.67 -1.83
N ASP A 126 -6.20 12.24 -2.86
CA ASP A 126 -5.17 11.56 -3.66
C ASP A 126 -5.68 10.27 -4.28
N LEU A 127 -6.95 10.24 -4.68
CA LEU A 127 -7.54 9.06 -5.32
C LEU A 127 -7.79 9.31 -6.80
N ALA A 128 -7.70 8.25 -7.57
CA ALA A 128 -8.02 8.25 -8.99
C ALA A 128 -8.80 6.98 -9.33
N VAL A 129 -9.73 7.12 -10.27
CA VAL A 129 -10.51 5.99 -10.78
C VAL A 129 -10.11 5.75 -12.23
N LEU A 130 -9.73 4.53 -12.49
CA LEU A 130 -9.34 4.07 -13.82
C LEU A 130 -10.38 3.07 -14.34
N LYS A 131 -10.39 2.91 -15.64
CA LYS A 131 -11.26 1.94 -16.31
C LYS A 131 -10.41 1.10 -17.27
N ILE A 132 -10.49 -0.21 -17.13
CA ILE A 132 -9.94 -1.14 -18.11
C ILE A 132 -11.06 -1.88 -18.82
N ASN A 133 -10.81 -2.30 -20.04
CA ASN A 133 -11.78 -3.09 -20.80
C ASN A 133 -11.43 -4.57 -20.65
N ALA A 134 -11.98 -5.18 -19.61
CA ALA A 134 -11.69 -6.57 -19.27
C ALA A 134 -12.44 -7.56 -20.15
N THR A 135 -13.48 -7.11 -20.88
CA THR A 135 -14.29 -7.99 -21.68
C THR A 135 -13.67 -8.31 -23.05
N GLY A 136 -12.66 -7.55 -23.44
CA GLY A 136 -12.00 -7.77 -24.72
C GLY A 136 -10.76 -8.65 -24.65
N GLY A 137 -10.49 -9.19 -23.47
CA GLY A 137 -9.27 -9.95 -23.24
C GLY A 137 -9.30 -11.37 -23.73
#